data_e86bf8ee65c0954f068fd3aa90883a34
#
_entry.id   e86bf8ee65c0954f068fd3aa90883a34
#
_cell.length_a   1.000
_cell.length_b   1.000
_cell.length_c   1.000
_cell.angle_alpha   90.00
_cell.angle_beta   90.00
_cell.angle_gamma   90.00
#
_symmetry.space_group_name_H-M   'P 1'
#
loop_
_entity.id
_entity.type
_entity.pdbx_description
1 polymer ?
#
loop_
_entity_poly.entity_id
_entity_poly.type
_entity_poly.pdbx_seq_one_letter_code
_entity_poly.pdbx_strand_id
1 'polypeptide(L)' 'MAPIDIVIDIIKQYKANSEEAYKNCEHKNDVDIMAYYHGKFNACDEILSEFEEFKKLFS' A
#
# COMPACT_ATOMS: atom_id res chain seq x y z
N MET A 1 0.68 9.05 -19.99
CA MET A 1 0.53 8.90 -18.53
C MET A 1 1.69 9.61 -17.84
N ALA A 2 1.41 10.43 -16.84
CA ALA A 2 2.47 11.12 -16.10
C ALA A 2 3.27 10.15 -15.25
N PRO A 3 4.58 10.38 -15.04
CA PRO A 3 5.40 9.49 -14.21
C PRO A 3 4.85 9.27 -12.80
N ILE A 4 4.23 10.29 -12.20
CA ILE A 4 3.64 10.15 -10.87
C ILE A 4 2.47 9.17 -10.86
N ASP A 5 1.70 9.10 -11.93
CA ASP A 5 0.59 8.15 -12.03
C ASP A 5 1.09 6.71 -12.06
N ILE A 6 2.22 6.49 -12.73
CA ILE A 6 2.86 5.17 -12.77
C ILE A 6 3.30 4.75 -11.36
N VAL A 7 3.93 5.66 -10.63
CA VAL A 7 4.37 5.39 -9.25
C VAL A 7 3.17 5.08 -8.34
N ILE A 8 2.10 5.87 -8.46
CA ILE A 8 0.87 5.65 -7.67
C ILE A 8 0.30 4.26 -7.96
N ASP A 9 0.25 3.87 -9.23
CA ASP A 9 -0.29 2.54 -9.60
C ASP A 9 0.57 1.41 -9.04
N ILE A 10 1.89 1.56 -9.07
CA ILE A 10 2.81 0.57 -8.50
C ILE A 10 2.56 0.42 -6.99
N ILE A 11 2.40 1.53 -6.28
CA ILE A 11 2.17 1.51 -4.83
C ILE A 11 0.80 0.89 -4.52
N LYS A 12 -0.22 1.20 -5.29
CA LYS A 12 -1.56 0.61 -5.13
C LYS A 12 -1.51 -0.91 -5.29
N GLN A 13 -0.76 -1.39 -6.27
CA GLN A 13 -0.61 -2.81 -6.51
C GLN A 13 0.16 -3.50 -5.38
N TYR A 14 1.21 -2.85 -4.91
CA TYR A 14 1.98 -3.33 -3.76
C TYR A 14 1.11 -3.43 -2.51
N LYS A 15 0.27 -2.43 -2.27
CA LYS A 15 -0.67 -2.42 -1.16
C LYS A 15 -1.66 -3.58 -1.28
N ALA A 16 -2.25 -3.78 -2.45
CA ALA A 16 -3.21 -4.87 -2.69
C ALA A 16 -2.57 -6.23 -2.41
N ASN A 17 -1.33 -6.43 -2.85
CA ASN A 17 -0.60 -7.67 -2.61
C ASN A 17 -0.33 -7.89 -1.12
N SER A 18 -0.02 -6.82 -0.39
CA SER A 18 0.22 -6.88 1.05
C SER A 18 -1.07 -7.19 1.83
N GLU A 19 -2.20 -6.63 1.40
CA GLU A 19 -3.50 -6.93 2.00
C GLU A 19 -3.91 -8.39 1.78
N GLU A 20 -3.67 -8.91 0.59
CA GLU A 20 -3.95 -10.30 0.28
C GLU A 20 -3.10 -11.23 1.13
N ALA A 21 -1.82 -10.93 1.26
CA ALA A 21 -0.92 -11.70 2.11
C ALA A 21 -1.36 -11.66 3.58
N TYR A 22 -1.81 -10.50 4.05
CA TYR A 22 -2.36 -10.36 5.40
C TYR A 22 -3.56 -11.27 5.62
N LYS A 23 -4.50 -11.27 4.68
CA LYS A 23 -5.70 -12.12 4.77
C LYS A 23 -5.35 -13.61 4.81
N ASN A 24 -4.35 -14.01 4.01
CA ASN A 24 -3.88 -15.39 4.01
C ASN A 24 -3.26 -15.77 5.35
N CYS A 25 -2.58 -14.84 6.01
CA CYS A 25 -1.98 -15.08 7.32
C CYS A 25 -3.01 -15.18 8.43
N GLU A 26 -4.16 -14.50 8.31
CA GLU A 26 -5.26 -14.63 9.27
C GLU A 26 -5.69 -16.08 9.44
N HIS A 27 -5.76 -16.83 8.35
CA HIS A 27 -6.14 -18.25 8.38
C HIS A 27 -5.13 -19.11 9.12
N LYS A 28 -3.88 -18.65 9.21
CA LYS A 28 -2.79 -19.40 9.84
C LYS A 28 -2.50 -18.95 11.27
N ASN A 29 -3.17 -17.90 11.74
CA ASN A 29 -2.97 -17.31 13.07
C ASN A 29 -1.52 -16.92 13.36
N ASP A 30 -0.78 -16.49 12.34
CA ASP A 30 0.59 -16.03 12.48
C ASP A 30 0.60 -14.53 12.77
N VAL A 31 0.59 -14.18 14.05
CA VAL A 31 0.45 -12.79 14.51
C VAL A 31 1.62 -11.92 14.07
N ASP A 32 2.83 -12.46 14.07
CA ASP A 32 4.03 -11.69 13.70
C ASP A 32 4.01 -11.30 12.23
N ILE A 33 3.64 -12.23 11.36
CA ILE A 33 3.54 -11.97 9.93
C ILE A 33 2.36 -11.04 9.63
N MET A 34 1.25 -11.21 10.35
CA MET A 34 0.10 -10.32 10.23
C MET A 34 0.48 -8.88 10.57
N ALA A 35 1.21 -8.67 11.66
CA ALA A 35 1.67 -7.34 12.05
C ALA A 35 2.59 -6.72 10.99
N TYR A 36 3.47 -7.54 10.40
CA TYR A 36 4.38 -7.11 9.35
C TYR A 36 3.61 -6.57 8.13
N TYR A 37 2.65 -7.35 7.62
CA TYR A 37 1.87 -6.94 6.45
C TYR A 37 0.91 -5.80 6.75
N HIS A 38 0.37 -5.75 7.96
CA HIS A 38 -0.47 -4.63 8.40
C HIS A 38 0.32 -3.32 8.35
N GLY A 39 1.56 -3.34 8.84
CA GLY A 39 2.45 -2.18 8.76
C GLY A 39 2.76 -1.80 7.32
N LYS A 40 2.96 -2.79 6.44
CA LYS A 40 3.25 -2.53 5.02
C LYS A 40 2.10 -1.81 4.33
N PHE A 41 0.87 -2.29 4.43
CA PHE A 41 -0.20 -1.62 3.72
C PHE A 41 -0.62 -0.30 4.38
N ASN A 42 -0.42 -0.12 5.69
CA ASN A 42 -0.61 1.18 6.33
C ASN A 42 0.42 2.19 5.81
N ALA A 43 1.68 1.79 5.67
CA ALA A 43 2.72 2.64 5.10
C ALA A 43 2.37 3.02 3.65
N CYS A 44 1.84 2.08 2.88
CA CYS A 44 1.40 2.35 1.50
C CYS A 44 0.27 3.38 1.47
N ASP A 45 -0.68 3.31 2.41
CA ASP A 45 -1.76 4.29 2.50
C ASP A 45 -1.22 5.69 2.77
N GLU A 46 -0.26 5.81 3.68
CA GLU A 46 0.37 7.09 3.99
C GLU A 46 1.08 7.66 2.78
N ILE A 47 1.87 6.82 2.10
CA ILE A 47 2.61 7.24 0.91
C ILE A 47 1.65 7.65 -0.20
N LEU A 48 0.59 6.90 -0.42
CA LEU A 48 -0.42 7.23 -1.43
C LEU A 48 -1.07 8.58 -1.15
N SER A 49 -1.40 8.86 0.11
CA SER A 49 -1.97 10.15 0.51
C SER A 49 -1.01 11.30 0.18
N GLU A 50 0.28 11.12 0.47
CA GLU A 50 1.30 12.12 0.17
C GLU A 50 1.42 12.37 -1.34
N PHE A 51 1.44 11.32 -2.15
CA PHE A 51 1.51 11.46 -3.61
C PHE A 51 0.26 12.11 -4.18
N GLU A 52 -0.90 11.82 -3.64
CA GLU A 52 -2.13 12.45 -4.12
C GLU A 52 -2.18 13.94 -3.76
N GLU A 53 -1.69 14.31 -2.58
CA GLU A 53 -1.54 15.72 -2.21
C GLU A 53 -0.56 16.43 -3.14
N PHE A 54 0.57 15.79 -3.42
CA PHE A 54 1.56 16.33 -4.36
C PHE A 54 0.93 16.55 -5.74
N LYS A 55 0.17 15.58 -6.23
CA LYS A 55 -0.48 15.66 -7.53
C LYS A 55 -1.46 16.84 -7.59
N LYS A 56 -2.21 17.07 -6.52
CA LYS A 56 -3.14 18.20 -6.44
C LYS A 56 -2.44 19.56 -6.57
N LEU A 57 -1.23 19.68 -6.01
CA LEU A 57 -0.47 20.92 -6.05
C LEU A 57 -0.02 21.27 -7.46
N PHE A 58 0.09 20.30 -8.35
CA PHE A 58 0.61 20.47 -9.70
C PHE A 58 -0.41 20.22 -10.81
N SER A 59 -1.66 20.07 -10.44
CA SER A 59 -2.73 19.82 -11.44
C SER A 59 -3.57 21.05 -11.72
#